data_32c66e3b1e5e2fcb8d5cc5bbe104e4f9
#
_entry.id   32c66e3b1e5e2fcb8d5cc5bbe104e4f9
#
_cell.length_a   1.000
_cell.length_b   1.000
_cell.length_c   1.000
_cell.angle_alpha   90.00
_cell.angle_beta   90.00
_cell.angle_gamma   90.00
#
_symmetry.space_group_name_H-M   'P 1'
#
loop_
_entity.id
_entity.type
_entity.pdbx_description
1 polymer ?
#
loop_
_entity_poly.entity_id
_entity_poly.type
_entity_poly.pdbx_seq_one_letter_code
_entity_poly.pdbx_strand_id
1 'polypeptide(L)'
;MSGELRIVLGDDEYLADRRAAALFTEWTAGEGETADAEVIDGRAQTVDEARACVRRFAEATRTGSLFGGGKAVWLRQVNFLGEGRVGQSAGGKEAAEELRGLLEEIAPDPPERVLLSGAPLDKRRAFAKWVTARPESEIIDTRKSGATPFYRLVEEECRAAGVRIEPPAIETLLGKLNGELRMANEEIRKLITALPEGASEITEDQVLGEVPEFGETEFFEAAEVFFRGDLAATLEAIRRHFFSHRDAGRPLLTNLLNRNRLMIQLRVLFDAGRLRVSGRRIDPDSLAATAEWAGAWYGQTEKKNPVNLFAQNPFYLGNLAAAAQRFRLRQLIDFQGAFLEAFRDLVDRPHDQEAVFRELAVRCLGPTAPA
;
A
#
# COMPACT_ATOMS: atom_id res chain seq x y z
N MET A 1 13.16 8.40 37.21
CA MET A 1 12.53 9.14 36.09
C MET A 1 11.03 8.93 36.18
N SER A 2 10.19 9.93 35.89
CA SER A 2 8.74 9.70 35.82
C SER A 2 8.44 8.87 34.59
N GLY A 3 7.61 7.83 34.70
CA GLY A 3 7.12 7.08 33.59
C GLY A 3 6.32 7.94 32.60
N GLU A 4 6.20 7.50 31.37
CA GLU A 4 5.47 8.19 30.32
C GLU A 4 4.72 7.18 29.46
N LEU A 5 3.44 7.42 29.19
CA LEU A 5 2.64 6.65 28.24
C LEU A 5 2.47 7.44 26.94
N ARG A 6 2.74 6.82 25.79
CA ARG A 6 2.40 7.34 24.47
C ARG A 6 1.70 6.28 23.64
N ILE A 7 0.70 6.70 22.88
CA ILE A 7 -0.08 5.84 22.00
C ILE A 7 -0.12 6.47 20.61
N VAL A 8 0.45 5.79 19.62
CA VAL A 8 0.49 6.25 18.21
C VAL A 8 -0.25 5.26 17.36
N LEU A 9 -1.45 5.62 16.91
CA LEU A 9 -2.31 4.76 16.10
C LEU A 9 -2.75 5.49 14.82
N GLY A 10 -3.15 4.74 13.81
CA GLY A 10 -3.58 5.37 12.58
C GLY A 10 -4.25 4.43 11.59
N ASP A 11 -4.44 4.93 10.41
CA ASP A 11 -4.91 4.18 9.24
C ASP A 11 -3.75 3.73 8.33
N ASP A 12 -2.56 4.30 8.52
CA ASP A 12 -1.34 3.96 7.81
C ASP A 12 -0.29 3.39 8.77
N GLU A 13 0.11 2.14 8.52
CA GLU A 13 1.07 1.41 9.36
C GLU A 13 2.46 2.05 9.34
N TYR A 14 2.91 2.48 8.15
CA TYR A 14 4.24 3.03 7.99
C TYR A 14 4.41 4.34 8.77
N LEU A 15 3.45 5.25 8.67
CA LEU A 15 3.50 6.53 9.40
C LEU A 15 3.38 6.35 10.90
N ALA A 16 2.48 5.45 11.36
CA ALA A 16 2.34 5.15 12.77
C ALA A 16 3.64 4.56 13.34
N ASP A 17 4.24 3.61 12.64
CA ASP A 17 5.49 2.98 13.04
C ASP A 17 6.67 3.98 13.03
N ARG A 18 6.80 4.81 11.99
CA ARG A 18 7.83 5.86 11.87
C ARG A 18 7.74 6.87 13.01
N ARG A 19 6.53 7.33 13.34
CA ARG A 19 6.31 8.29 14.43
C ARG A 19 6.66 7.67 15.79
N ALA A 20 6.21 6.43 16.01
CA ALA A 20 6.53 5.70 17.23
C ALA A 20 8.03 5.41 17.37
N ALA A 21 8.70 5.04 16.27
CA ALA A 21 10.14 4.82 16.27
C ALA A 21 10.93 6.08 16.64
N ALA A 22 10.51 7.26 16.16
CA ALA A 22 11.11 8.53 16.54
C ALA A 22 10.99 8.79 18.05
N LEU A 23 9.79 8.61 18.63
CA LEU A 23 9.58 8.75 20.08
C LEU A 23 10.42 7.75 20.88
N PHE A 24 10.45 6.49 20.46
CA PHE A 24 11.22 5.47 21.13
C PHE A 24 12.73 5.75 21.10
N THR A 25 13.23 6.25 19.96
CA THR A 25 14.62 6.66 19.82
C THR A 25 14.96 7.85 20.74
N GLU A 26 14.07 8.87 20.84
CA GLU A 26 14.24 9.97 21.78
C GLU A 26 14.33 9.48 23.24
N TRP A 27 13.53 8.50 23.60
CA TRP A 27 13.54 7.91 24.93
C TRP A 27 14.80 7.12 25.26
N THR A 28 15.38 6.45 24.26
CA THR A 28 16.53 5.55 24.46
C THR A 28 17.87 6.24 24.21
N ALA A 29 17.92 7.32 23.40
CA ALA A 29 19.17 8.04 23.09
C ALA A 29 19.70 8.92 24.23
N GLY A 30 18.85 9.33 25.19
CA GLY A 30 19.24 10.25 26.28
C GLY A 30 19.80 9.58 27.54
N GLU A 31 19.77 8.29 27.62
CA GLU A 31 20.08 7.55 28.85
C GLU A 31 21.25 6.61 28.61
N GLY A 32 22.46 7.08 28.52
CA GLY A 32 23.69 6.26 28.53
C GLY A 32 23.54 4.75 28.16
N GLU A 33 24.59 3.99 28.13
CA GLU A 33 24.61 2.57 27.69
C GLU A 33 23.68 1.58 28.44
N THR A 34 22.77 2.04 29.30
CA THR A 34 21.99 1.18 30.23
C THR A 34 20.47 1.32 30.17
N ALA A 35 19.91 1.98 29.17
CA ALA A 35 18.44 1.98 29.03
C ALA A 35 17.95 0.57 28.60
N ASP A 36 17.18 -0.09 29.47
CA ASP A 36 16.57 -1.38 29.17
C ASP A 36 15.40 -1.16 28.20
N ALA A 37 15.60 -1.53 26.92
CA ALA A 37 14.64 -1.30 25.85
C ALA A 37 14.02 -2.63 25.39
N GLU A 38 12.73 -2.80 25.59
CA GLU A 38 11.98 -3.98 25.17
C GLU A 38 10.96 -3.65 24.11
N VAL A 39 11.12 -4.26 22.92
CA VAL A 39 10.19 -4.12 21.79
C VAL A 39 9.44 -5.43 21.58
N ILE A 40 8.12 -5.37 21.62
CA ILE A 40 7.22 -6.51 21.46
C ILE A 40 6.49 -6.35 20.13
N ASP A 41 6.59 -7.35 19.26
CA ASP A 41 5.84 -7.40 18.00
C ASP A 41 4.36 -7.64 18.31
N GLY A 42 3.51 -6.70 17.95
CA GLY A 42 2.05 -6.73 18.15
C GLY A 42 1.27 -7.26 16.94
N ARG A 43 1.95 -7.72 15.88
CA ARG A 43 1.28 -8.32 14.73
C ARG A 43 0.74 -9.69 15.09
N ALA A 44 -0.54 -9.91 14.82
CA ALA A 44 -1.24 -11.15 15.10
C ALA A 44 -1.98 -11.64 13.84
N GLN A 45 -1.79 -12.91 13.49
CA GLN A 45 -2.52 -13.61 12.43
C GLN A 45 -3.67 -14.44 13.00
N THR A 46 -3.59 -14.77 14.30
CA THR A 46 -4.57 -15.55 15.05
C THR A 46 -4.99 -14.83 16.33
N VAL A 47 -6.10 -15.25 16.92
CA VAL A 47 -6.59 -14.73 18.22
C VAL A 47 -5.60 -15.04 19.35
N ASP A 48 -5.01 -16.23 19.31
CA ASP A 48 -4.05 -16.66 20.34
C ASP A 48 -2.78 -15.84 20.30
N GLU A 49 -2.30 -15.46 19.12
CA GLU A 49 -1.18 -14.52 18.97
C GLU A 49 -1.54 -13.13 19.52
N ALA A 50 -2.74 -12.61 19.23
CA ALA A 50 -3.18 -11.31 19.76
C ALA A 50 -3.19 -11.32 21.29
N ARG A 51 -3.75 -12.36 21.92
CA ARG A 51 -3.73 -12.52 23.37
C ARG A 51 -2.32 -12.69 23.92
N ALA A 52 -1.46 -13.44 23.24
CA ALA A 52 -0.07 -13.60 23.62
C ALA A 52 0.70 -12.27 23.60
N CYS A 53 0.48 -11.43 22.59
CA CYS A 53 1.05 -10.08 22.52
C CYS A 53 0.63 -9.22 23.72
N VAL A 54 -0.67 -9.21 24.07
CA VAL A 54 -1.17 -8.44 25.20
C VAL A 54 -0.58 -8.94 26.52
N ARG A 55 -0.52 -10.26 26.73
CA ARG A 55 0.12 -10.84 27.95
C ARG A 55 1.58 -10.46 28.08
N ARG A 56 2.38 -10.62 27.00
CA ARG A 56 3.80 -10.24 26.99
C ARG A 56 3.99 -8.76 27.29
N PHE A 57 3.14 -7.91 26.74
CA PHE A 57 3.17 -6.48 27.01
C PHE A 57 2.84 -6.18 28.47
N ALA A 58 1.84 -6.84 29.07
CA ALA A 58 1.50 -6.72 30.48
C ALA A 58 2.65 -7.18 31.39
N GLU A 59 3.34 -8.27 31.04
CA GLU A 59 4.52 -8.76 31.78
C GLU A 59 5.67 -7.75 31.69
N ALA A 60 5.95 -7.24 30.49
CA ALA A 60 7.03 -6.29 30.27
C ALA A 60 6.84 -4.97 31.01
N THR A 61 5.59 -4.46 31.10
CA THR A 61 5.27 -3.22 31.81
C THR A 61 5.26 -3.38 33.35
N ARG A 62 5.13 -4.61 33.85
CA ARG A 62 5.18 -4.91 35.29
C ARG A 62 6.59 -5.27 35.80
N THR A 63 7.50 -5.56 34.88
CA THR A 63 8.88 -5.93 35.20
C THR A 63 9.77 -4.70 35.08
N GLY A 64 10.29 -4.21 36.22
CA GLY A 64 11.21 -3.07 36.23
C GLY A 64 12.56 -3.38 35.59
N SER A 65 13.36 -2.34 35.34
CA SER A 65 14.72 -2.48 34.83
C SER A 65 15.61 -3.27 35.78
N LEU A 66 16.35 -4.25 35.26
CA LEU A 66 17.30 -5.05 36.06
C LEU A 66 18.55 -4.27 36.44
N PHE A 67 18.86 -3.17 35.78
CA PHE A 67 20.11 -2.41 35.92
C PHE A 67 19.91 -1.03 36.58
N GLY A 68 18.73 -0.70 37.05
CA GLY A 68 18.47 0.53 37.80
C GLY A 68 18.39 1.81 36.95
N GLY A 69 18.47 1.66 35.61
CA GLY A 69 18.42 2.77 34.64
C GLY A 69 17.06 2.94 34.11
N GLY A 70 16.03 3.25 34.11
CA GLY A 70 14.71 3.26 33.49
C GLY A 70 14.53 2.22 32.40
N LYS A 71 13.30 1.83 32.17
CA LYS A 71 12.93 0.88 31.11
C LYS A 71 12.00 1.55 30.07
N ALA A 72 12.17 1.20 28.79
CA ALA A 72 11.27 1.59 27.73
C ALA A 72 10.64 0.34 27.13
N VAL A 73 9.32 0.25 27.13
CA VAL A 73 8.56 -0.88 26.58
C VAL A 73 7.72 -0.40 25.41
N TRP A 74 7.89 -1.04 24.24
CA TRP A 74 7.14 -0.70 23.05
C TRP A 74 6.37 -1.91 22.51
N LEU A 75 5.04 -1.85 22.54
CA LEU A 75 4.18 -2.76 21.80
C LEU A 75 3.98 -2.18 20.38
N ARG A 76 4.70 -2.76 19.43
CA ARG A 76 4.87 -2.25 18.07
C ARG A 76 3.93 -2.93 17.08
N GLN A 77 3.38 -2.18 16.14
CA GLN A 77 2.64 -2.67 14.97
C GLN A 77 1.39 -3.52 15.33
N VAL A 78 0.63 -3.10 16.32
CA VAL A 78 -0.63 -3.77 16.69
C VAL A 78 -1.63 -3.67 15.52
N ASN A 79 -2.05 -4.82 14.97
CA ASN A 79 -2.89 -4.91 13.79
C ASN A 79 -4.32 -5.42 14.05
N PHE A 80 -4.63 -5.83 15.27
CA PHE A 80 -5.96 -6.37 15.64
C PHE A 80 -6.94 -5.32 16.18
N LEU A 81 -6.57 -4.03 16.14
CA LEU A 81 -7.46 -2.91 16.47
C LEU A 81 -8.32 -2.45 15.27
N GLY A 82 -8.07 -3.00 14.09
CA GLY A 82 -8.72 -2.65 12.84
C GLY A 82 -9.77 -3.63 12.35
N GLU A 83 -10.13 -3.50 11.06
CA GLU A 83 -11.14 -4.33 10.38
C GLU A 83 -10.61 -5.68 9.88
N GLY A 84 -9.34 -6.02 10.13
CA GLY A 84 -8.74 -7.30 9.75
C GLY A 84 -9.43 -8.50 10.39
N ARG A 85 -9.20 -9.71 9.84
CA ARG A 85 -9.84 -10.95 10.27
C ARG A 85 -9.76 -11.18 11.78
N VAL A 86 -8.57 -11.01 12.38
CA VAL A 86 -8.39 -11.16 13.83
C VAL A 86 -9.16 -10.10 14.59
N GLY A 87 -9.00 -8.84 14.21
CA GLY A 87 -9.68 -7.72 14.86
C GLY A 87 -11.21 -7.80 14.80
N GLN A 88 -11.81 -8.38 13.77
CA GLN A 88 -13.27 -8.55 13.68
C GLN A 88 -13.79 -9.73 14.50
N SER A 89 -12.95 -10.71 14.83
CA SER A 89 -13.35 -11.88 15.63
C SER A 89 -13.70 -11.49 17.07
N ALA A 90 -14.50 -12.33 17.73
CA ALA A 90 -14.85 -12.13 19.14
C ALA A 90 -13.59 -12.09 20.03
N GLY A 91 -12.69 -13.04 19.86
CA GLY A 91 -11.45 -13.11 20.65
C GLY A 91 -10.47 -11.97 20.36
N GLY A 92 -10.43 -11.45 19.12
CA GLY A 92 -9.63 -10.25 18.82
C GLY A 92 -10.19 -8.98 19.46
N LYS A 93 -11.52 -8.87 19.56
CA LYS A 93 -12.16 -7.78 20.31
C LYS A 93 -11.89 -7.87 21.82
N GLU A 94 -11.93 -9.09 22.37
CA GLU A 94 -11.57 -9.34 23.77
C GLU A 94 -10.10 -8.95 24.03
N ALA A 95 -9.16 -9.36 23.17
CA ALA A 95 -7.76 -8.96 23.29
C ALA A 95 -7.57 -7.42 23.24
N ALA A 96 -8.34 -6.72 22.40
CA ALA A 96 -8.32 -5.27 22.35
C ALA A 96 -8.87 -4.62 23.64
N GLU A 97 -9.92 -5.21 24.26
CA GLU A 97 -10.45 -4.75 25.53
C GLU A 97 -9.49 -5.05 26.70
N GLU A 98 -8.82 -6.21 26.70
CA GLU A 98 -7.76 -6.52 27.66
C GLU A 98 -6.62 -5.51 27.55
N LEU A 99 -6.18 -5.18 26.33
CA LEU A 99 -5.15 -4.16 26.09
C LEU A 99 -5.62 -2.79 26.59
N ARG A 100 -6.89 -2.42 26.34
CA ARG A 100 -7.47 -1.18 26.87
C ARG A 100 -7.42 -1.14 28.39
N GLY A 101 -7.89 -2.19 29.06
CA GLY A 101 -7.87 -2.29 30.52
C GLY A 101 -6.48 -2.13 31.11
N LEU A 102 -5.47 -2.76 30.51
CA LEU A 102 -4.08 -2.60 30.90
C LEU A 102 -3.59 -1.15 30.77
N LEU A 103 -3.89 -0.51 29.63
CA LEU A 103 -3.51 0.88 29.40
C LEU A 103 -4.24 1.85 30.35
N GLU A 104 -5.49 1.57 30.72
CA GLU A 104 -6.25 2.32 31.72
C GLU A 104 -5.63 2.19 33.12
N GLU A 105 -5.12 1.01 33.46
CA GLU A 105 -4.46 0.74 34.73
C GLU A 105 -3.15 1.54 34.86
N ILE A 106 -2.33 1.57 33.81
CA ILE A 106 -1.01 2.19 33.83
C ILE A 106 -1.00 3.71 33.53
N ALA A 107 -2.00 4.23 32.83
CA ALA A 107 -2.01 5.63 32.36
C ALA A 107 -1.93 6.69 33.47
N PRO A 108 -2.55 6.54 34.65
CA PRO A 108 -2.48 7.55 35.72
C PRO A 108 -1.09 7.73 36.29
N ASP A 109 -0.31 6.64 36.38
CA ASP A 109 1.06 6.64 36.93
C ASP A 109 1.84 5.53 36.20
N PRO A 110 2.34 5.77 34.96
CA PRO A 110 3.08 4.78 34.22
C PRO A 110 4.36 4.39 34.98
N PRO A 111 4.57 3.08 35.22
CA PRO A 111 5.75 2.63 35.99
C PRO A 111 7.05 2.88 35.21
N GLU A 112 6.97 2.90 33.90
CA GLU A 112 8.10 3.03 32.98
C GLU A 112 7.68 3.87 31.77
N ARG A 113 8.56 4.01 30.77
CA ARG A 113 8.20 4.58 29.46
C ARG A 113 7.50 3.53 28.62
N VAL A 114 6.23 3.75 28.32
CA VAL A 114 5.37 2.78 27.65
C VAL A 114 4.87 3.36 26.33
N LEU A 115 5.15 2.68 25.23
CA LEU A 115 4.72 3.06 23.88
C LEU A 115 3.84 1.96 23.28
N LEU A 116 2.70 2.36 22.75
CA LEU A 116 1.86 1.53 21.90
C LEU A 116 1.82 2.12 20.48
N SER A 117 2.07 1.31 19.47
CA SER A 117 1.81 1.73 18.09
C SER A 117 1.08 0.68 17.28
N GLY A 118 0.28 1.10 16.29
CA GLY A 118 -0.43 0.19 15.42
C GLY A 118 -1.32 0.84 14.37
N ALA A 119 -1.64 0.05 13.37
CA ALA A 119 -2.59 0.32 12.30
C ALA A 119 -3.07 -1.01 11.69
N PRO A 120 -4.25 -1.05 11.05
CA PRO A 120 -5.24 0.01 11.01
C PRO A 120 -6.06 0.15 12.29
N LEU A 121 -6.58 1.35 12.57
CA LEU A 121 -7.50 1.63 13.67
C LEU A 121 -8.94 1.77 13.16
N ASP A 122 -9.86 0.92 13.66
CA ASP A 122 -11.30 1.09 13.40
C ASP A 122 -11.91 2.13 14.34
N LYS A 123 -12.09 3.35 13.82
CA LYS A 123 -12.61 4.51 14.58
C LYS A 123 -14.01 4.33 15.18
N ARG A 124 -14.77 3.32 14.75
CA ARG A 124 -16.12 3.03 15.24
C ARG A 124 -16.12 2.28 16.57
N ARG A 125 -14.99 1.64 16.92
CA ARG A 125 -14.86 0.78 18.10
C ARG A 125 -14.67 1.56 19.40
N ALA A 126 -15.03 0.90 20.51
CA ALA A 126 -14.87 1.45 21.86
C ALA A 126 -13.41 1.82 22.15
N PHE A 127 -12.47 0.95 21.77
CA PHE A 127 -11.03 1.20 21.89
C PHE A 127 -10.61 2.52 21.20
N ALA A 128 -11.03 2.73 19.96
CA ALA A 128 -10.69 3.93 19.21
C ALA A 128 -11.30 5.21 19.82
N LYS A 129 -12.54 5.13 20.30
CA LYS A 129 -13.20 6.25 21.00
C LYS A 129 -12.48 6.58 22.30
N TRP A 130 -12.09 5.56 23.04
CA TRP A 130 -11.35 5.70 24.27
C TRP A 130 -9.98 6.35 24.04
N VAL A 131 -9.20 5.83 23.11
CA VAL A 131 -7.85 6.35 22.84
C VAL A 131 -7.87 7.77 22.27
N THR A 132 -8.85 8.11 21.42
CA THR A 132 -8.97 9.45 20.83
C THR A 132 -9.26 10.54 21.89
N ALA A 133 -9.83 10.18 23.02
CA ALA A 133 -10.09 11.10 24.12
C ALA A 133 -8.89 11.31 25.06
N ARG A 134 -7.77 10.65 24.81
CA ARG A 134 -6.58 10.67 25.67
C ARG A 134 -5.54 11.68 25.19
N PRO A 135 -4.98 12.52 26.08
CA PRO A 135 -3.92 13.47 25.72
C PRO A 135 -2.59 12.78 25.32
N GLU A 136 -2.36 11.55 25.81
CA GLU A 136 -1.19 10.74 25.50
C GLU A 136 -1.23 10.13 24.10
N SER A 137 -2.34 10.29 23.38
CA SER A 137 -2.59 9.63 22.11
C SER A 137 -2.38 10.56 20.94
N GLU A 138 -1.73 10.04 19.90
CA GLU A 138 -1.59 10.66 18.58
C GLU A 138 -2.26 9.76 17.53
N ILE A 139 -3.29 10.28 16.86
CA ILE A 139 -4.04 9.54 15.84
C ILE A 139 -3.69 10.08 14.46
N ILE A 140 -3.01 9.26 13.67
CA ILE A 140 -2.63 9.56 12.28
C ILE A 140 -3.79 9.20 11.36
N ASP A 141 -4.35 10.16 10.64
CA ASP A 141 -5.46 9.96 9.70
C ASP A 141 -5.08 10.51 8.32
N THR A 142 -4.74 9.61 7.41
CA THR A 142 -4.34 9.95 6.04
C THR A 142 -5.53 10.04 5.08
N ARG A 143 -6.69 9.49 5.43
CA ARG A 143 -7.86 9.34 4.54
C ARG A 143 -8.41 10.67 4.02
N LYS A 144 -8.27 11.75 4.78
CA LYS A 144 -8.73 13.09 4.40
C LYS A 144 -7.62 13.96 3.82
N SER A 145 -6.39 13.48 3.84
CA SER A 145 -5.21 14.28 3.48
C SER A 145 -4.80 14.12 2.01
N GLY A 146 -5.48 13.23 1.25
CA GLY A 146 -5.11 12.96 -0.14
C GLY A 146 -3.64 12.56 -0.28
N ALA A 147 -2.92 13.18 -1.20
CA ALA A 147 -1.49 12.93 -1.41
C ALA A 147 -0.57 13.72 -0.45
N THR A 148 -1.08 14.58 0.42
CA THR A 148 -0.29 15.43 1.32
C THR A 148 0.73 14.66 2.18
N PRO A 149 0.41 13.48 2.77
CA PRO A 149 1.38 12.70 3.52
C PRO A 149 2.58 12.25 2.67
N PHE A 150 2.34 11.92 1.40
CA PHE A 150 3.38 11.51 0.46
C PHE A 150 4.34 12.66 0.16
N TYR A 151 3.81 13.83 -0.20
CA TYR A 151 4.64 15.03 -0.46
C TYR A 151 5.48 15.39 0.75
N ARG A 152 4.84 15.43 1.93
CA ARG A 152 5.54 15.74 3.19
C ARG A 152 6.67 14.76 3.47
N LEU A 153 6.44 13.46 3.32
CA LEU A 153 7.45 12.43 3.51
C LEU A 153 8.66 12.64 2.59
N VAL A 154 8.40 12.83 1.29
CA VAL A 154 9.46 13.01 0.29
C VAL A 154 10.26 14.27 0.56
N GLU A 155 9.59 15.38 0.85
CA GLU A 155 10.26 16.66 1.17
C GLU A 155 11.07 16.59 2.47
N GLU A 156 10.58 15.89 3.50
CA GLU A 156 11.29 15.70 4.76
C GLU A 156 12.57 14.87 4.57
N GLU A 157 12.52 13.77 3.83
CA GLU A 157 13.70 12.93 3.55
C GLU A 157 14.73 13.70 2.72
N CYS A 158 14.31 14.40 1.68
CA CYS A 158 15.20 15.24 0.88
C CYS A 158 15.85 16.34 1.73
N ARG A 159 15.07 17.04 2.55
CA ARG A 159 15.57 18.11 3.43
C ARG A 159 16.57 17.58 4.46
N ALA A 160 16.31 16.41 5.04
CA ALA A 160 17.21 15.78 6.01
C ALA A 160 18.56 15.42 5.38
N ALA A 161 18.58 15.11 4.10
CA ALA A 161 19.79 14.81 3.34
C ALA A 161 20.44 16.05 2.71
N GLY A 162 19.88 17.26 2.84
CA GLY A 162 20.37 18.48 2.19
C GLY A 162 20.17 18.49 0.66
N VAL A 163 19.24 17.67 0.15
CA VAL A 163 18.93 17.53 -1.27
C VAL A 163 17.60 18.20 -1.59
N ARG A 164 17.45 18.75 -2.79
CA ARG A 164 16.18 19.24 -3.33
C ARG A 164 15.57 18.17 -4.25
N ILE A 165 14.29 18.28 -4.50
CA ILE A 165 13.58 17.48 -5.49
C ILE A 165 12.68 18.38 -6.33
N GLU A 166 12.69 18.20 -7.64
CA GLU A 166 11.83 18.95 -8.54
C GLU A 166 10.34 18.59 -8.30
N PRO A 167 9.42 19.58 -8.33
CA PRO A 167 8.00 19.29 -8.21
C PRO A 167 7.47 18.23 -9.20
N PRO A 168 7.86 18.24 -10.50
CA PRO A 168 7.47 17.17 -11.43
C PRO A 168 8.00 15.79 -11.02
N ALA A 169 9.20 15.72 -10.41
CA ALA A 169 9.77 14.48 -9.92
C ALA A 169 8.93 13.86 -8.78
N ILE A 170 8.37 14.69 -7.87
CA ILE A 170 7.47 14.22 -6.80
C ILE A 170 6.17 13.67 -7.39
N GLU A 171 5.59 14.36 -8.38
CA GLU A 171 4.37 13.91 -9.07
C GLU A 171 4.61 12.55 -9.77
N THR A 172 5.72 12.43 -10.46
CA THR A 172 6.11 11.19 -11.14
C THR A 172 6.36 10.07 -10.12
N LEU A 173 7.02 10.36 -9.00
CA LEU A 173 7.24 9.40 -7.92
C LEU A 173 5.91 8.95 -7.29
N LEU A 174 5.01 9.89 -6.98
CA LEU A 174 3.67 9.60 -6.49
C LEU A 174 2.90 8.67 -7.44
N GLY A 175 2.97 8.97 -8.74
CA GLY A 175 2.34 8.18 -9.78
C GLY A 175 2.91 6.77 -9.88
N LYS A 176 4.23 6.65 -9.95
CA LYS A 176 4.92 5.36 -10.04
C LYS A 176 4.67 4.47 -8.83
N LEU A 177 4.62 5.03 -7.64
CA LEU A 177 4.45 4.30 -6.38
C LEU A 177 2.98 4.22 -5.91
N ASN A 178 2.03 4.75 -6.68
CA ASN A 178 0.60 4.77 -6.32
C ASN A 178 0.32 5.31 -4.90
N GLY A 179 1.18 6.21 -4.42
CA GLY A 179 1.06 6.82 -3.10
C GLY A 179 1.49 5.95 -1.91
N GLU A 180 2.15 4.81 -2.17
CA GLU A 180 2.66 3.93 -1.11
C GLU A 180 3.84 4.57 -0.36
N LEU A 181 3.61 4.91 0.91
CA LEU A 181 4.55 5.72 1.70
C LEU A 181 5.83 4.98 2.07
N ARG A 182 5.75 3.68 2.37
CA ARG A 182 6.94 2.87 2.69
C ARG A 182 7.88 2.81 1.48
N MET A 183 7.33 2.50 0.32
CA MET A 183 8.12 2.46 -0.91
C MET A 183 8.65 3.83 -1.30
N ALA A 184 7.88 4.90 -1.09
CA ALA A 184 8.35 6.26 -1.32
C ALA A 184 9.61 6.57 -0.49
N ASN A 185 9.61 6.16 0.79
CA ASN A 185 10.77 6.35 1.65
C ASN A 185 12.00 5.56 1.16
N GLU A 186 11.80 4.32 0.72
CA GLU A 186 12.89 3.48 0.21
C GLU A 186 13.46 4.03 -1.10
N GLU A 187 12.59 4.37 -2.04
CA GLU A 187 12.99 4.88 -3.34
C GLU A 187 13.65 6.28 -3.26
N ILE A 188 13.12 7.18 -2.42
CA ILE A 188 13.74 8.50 -2.26
C ILE A 188 15.13 8.40 -1.62
N ARG A 189 15.32 7.50 -0.66
CA ARG A 189 16.65 7.26 -0.07
C ARG A 189 17.63 6.65 -1.08
N LYS A 190 17.16 5.75 -1.94
CA LYS A 190 17.95 5.20 -3.04
C LYS A 190 18.37 6.31 -4.00
N LEU A 191 17.44 7.16 -4.44
CA LEU A 191 17.73 8.30 -5.32
C LEU A 191 18.72 9.26 -4.70
N ILE A 192 18.57 9.60 -3.42
CA ILE A 192 19.53 10.46 -2.70
C ILE A 192 20.93 9.82 -2.71
N THR A 193 21.02 8.53 -2.46
CA THR A 193 22.30 7.80 -2.43
C THR A 193 22.93 7.66 -3.80
N ALA A 194 22.13 7.60 -4.86
CA ALA A 194 22.57 7.48 -6.25
C ALA A 194 22.95 8.82 -6.90
N LEU A 195 22.73 9.95 -6.21
CA LEU A 195 23.08 11.25 -6.76
C LEU A 195 24.59 11.31 -7.08
N PRO A 196 24.96 11.85 -8.25
CA PRO A 196 26.34 12.10 -8.59
C PRO A 196 27.03 13.05 -7.59
N GLU A 197 28.33 12.91 -7.42
CA GLU A 197 29.11 13.78 -6.55
C GLU A 197 28.94 15.27 -6.94
N GLY A 198 28.51 16.09 -5.97
CA GLY A 198 28.21 17.51 -6.18
C GLY A 198 26.78 17.80 -6.67
N ALA A 199 25.98 16.80 -7.00
CA ALA A 199 24.57 17.01 -7.30
C ALA A 199 23.77 17.18 -5.99
N SER A 200 22.84 18.13 -5.98
CA SER A 200 21.99 18.44 -4.82
C SER A 200 20.51 18.50 -5.16
N GLU A 201 20.12 17.94 -6.30
CA GLU A 201 18.73 17.98 -6.78
C GLU A 201 18.37 16.69 -7.51
N ILE A 202 17.21 16.14 -7.17
CA ILE A 202 16.62 14.98 -7.84
C ILE A 202 15.68 15.48 -8.93
N THR A 203 15.92 15.05 -10.16
CA THR A 203 15.16 15.46 -11.35
C THR A 203 14.05 14.45 -11.71
N GLU A 204 13.08 14.89 -12.52
CA GLU A 204 12.04 14.00 -13.05
C GLU A 204 12.65 12.85 -13.88
N ASP A 205 13.67 13.12 -14.68
CA ASP A 205 14.34 12.11 -15.52
C ASP A 205 15.00 11.01 -14.69
N GLN A 206 15.59 11.34 -13.54
CA GLN A 206 16.13 10.33 -12.62
C GLN A 206 15.02 9.47 -12.03
N VAL A 207 13.91 10.05 -11.59
CA VAL A 207 12.75 9.29 -11.11
C VAL A 207 12.17 8.39 -12.21
N LEU A 208 12.10 8.88 -13.45
CA LEU A 208 11.65 8.08 -14.59
C LEU A 208 12.55 6.89 -14.88
N GLY A 209 13.86 7.10 -14.79
CA GLY A 209 14.87 6.07 -15.12
C GLY A 209 15.15 5.07 -14.01
N GLU A 210 15.12 5.49 -12.75
CA GLU A 210 15.66 4.69 -11.63
C GLU A 210 14.58 4.11 -10.71
N VAL A 211 13.35 4.69 -10.69
CA VAL A 211 12.26 4.21 -9.85
C VAL A 211 11.37 3.26 -10.66
N PRO A 212 11.20 2.00 -10.23
CA PRO A 212 10.26 1.08 -10.86
C PRO A 212 8.82 1.54 -10.64
N GLU A 213 7.92 1.15 -11.52
CA GLU A 213 6.48 1.35 -11.27
C GLU A 213 6.02 0.43 -10.13
N PHE A 214 5.23 0.97 -9.19
CA PHE A 214 4.63 0.15 -8.13
C PHE A 214 3.70 -0.88 -8.75
N GLY A 215 4.07 -2.13 -8.57
CA GLY A 215 3.42 -3.26 -9.22
C GLY A 215 4.32 -3.98 -10.24
N GLU A 216 5.54 -3.50 -10.52
CA GLU A 216 6.57 -4.25 -11.26
C GLU A 216 7.29 -5.32 -10.42
N THR A 217 6.75 -5.72 -9.26
CA THR A 217 7.09 -7.03 -8.73
C THR A 217 6.68 -8.08 -9.78
N GLU A 218 7.41 -9.18 -9.89
CA GLU A 218 7.13 -10.32 -10.79
C GLU A 218 5.64 -10.68 -10.91
N PHE A 219 4.86 -10.30 -9.90
CA PHE A 219 3.42 -10.51 -9.79
C PHE A 219 2.59 -9.67 -10.78
N PHE A 220 3.04 -8.46 -11.12
CA PHE A 220 2.32 -7.55 -12.01
C PHE A 220 2.96 -7.47 -13.40
N GLU A 221 4.23 -7.89 -13.54
CA GLU A 221 4.95 -7.88 -14.80
C GLU A 221 4.20 -8.66 -15.88
N ALA A 222 3.71 -9.87 -15.57
CA ALA A 222 2.99 -10.70 -16.53
C ALA A 222 1.71 -10.00 -17.07
N ALA A 223 0.98 -9.29 -16.21
CA ALA A 223 -0.21 -8.53 -16.63
C ALA A 223 0.15 -7.28 -17.45
N GLU A 224 1.23 -6.61 -17.10
CA GLU A 224 1.69 -5.44 -17.84
C GLU A 224 2.18 -5.81 -19.24
N VAL A 225 3.04 -6.83 -19.32
CA VAL A 225 3.56 -7.33 -20.61
C VAL A 225 2.44 -7.86 -21.51
N PHE A 226 1.41 -8.51 -20.91
CA PHE A 226 0.22 -8.94 -21.65
C PHE A 226 -0.43 -7.78 -22.40
N PHE A 227 -0.66 -6.64 -21.74
CA PHE A 227 -1.28 -5.47 -22.37
C PHE A 227 -0.33 -4.63 -23.23
N ARG A 228 0.95 -4.98 -23.34
CA ARG A 228 1.82 -4.50 -24.42
C ARG A 228 1.52 -5.17 -25.75
N GLY A 229 0.84 -6.33 -25.73
CA GLY A 229 0.44 -7.06 -26.93
C GLY A 229 1.55 -7.92 -27.53
N ASP A 230 2.64 -8.16 -26.80
CA ASP A 230 3.75 -9.02 -27.22
C ASP A 230 3.56 -10.43 -26.64
N LEU A 231 3.18 -11.37 -27.48
CA LEU A 231 2.94 -12.76 -27.09
C LEU A 231 4.21 -13.43 -26.52
N ALA A 232 5.36 -13.26 -27.19
CA ALA A 232 6.59 -13.93 -26.79
C ALA A 232 7.05 -13.45 -25.39
N ALA A 233 7.08 -12.15 -25.20
CA ALA A 233 7.40 -11.54 -23.90
C ALA A 233 6.37 -11.92 -22.81
N THR A 234 5.08 -12.03 -23.17
CA THR A 234 4.01 -12.45 -22.24
C THR A 234 4.20 -13.89 -21.79
N LEU A 235 4.51 -14.82 -22.68
CA LEU A 235 4.76 -16.22 -22.34
C LEU A 235 5.98 -16.37 -21.40
N GLU A 236 7.02 -15.60 -21.61
CA GLU A 236 8.20 -15.61 -20.74
C GLU A 236 7.91 -15.00 -19.38
N ALA A 237 7.13 -13.92 -19.31
CA ALA A 237 6.69 -13.32 -18.04
C ALA A 237 5.78 -14.26 -17.24
N ILE A 238 4.87 -14.99 -17.90
CA ILE A 238 4.03 -16.04 -17.29
C ILE A 238 4.91 -17.14 -16.71
N ARG A 239 5.91 -17.64 -17.47
CA ARG A 239 6.83 -18.67 -17.01
C ARG A 239 7.58 -18.24 -15.74
N ARG A 240 8.11 -17.01 -15.72
CA ARG A 240 8.80 -16.45 -14.53
C ARG A 240 7.86 -16.31 -13.36
N HIS A 241 6.65 -15.82 -13.57
CA HIS A 241 5.65 -15.66 -12.54
C HIS A 241 5.34 -16.98 -11.82
N PHE A 242 5.06 -18.05 -12.57
CA PHE A 242 4.72 -19.34 -11.98
C PHE A 242 5.93 -20.14 -11.48
N PHE A 243 7.14 -19.80 -11.92
CA PHE A 243 8.37 -20.33 -11.32
C PHE A 243 8.54 -19.85 -9.88
N SER A 244 8.25 -18.56 -9.62
CA SER A 244 8.36 -17.96 -8.28
C SER A 244 7.11 -18.18 -7.42
N HIS A 245 5.91 -18.27 -8.05
CA HIS A 245 4.61 -18.24 -7.35
C HIS A 245 3.64 -19.27 -7.94
N ARG A 246 3.83 -20.56 -7.61
CA ARG A 246 3.07 -21.68 -8.21
C ARG A 246 1.54 -21.57 -8.11
N ASP A 247 1.02 -20.99 -7.03
CA ASP A 247 -0.42 -20.92 -6.73
C ASP A 247 -1.01 -19.51 -6.92
N ALA A 248 -0.35 -18.65 -7.68
CA ALA A 248 -0.72 -17.24 -7.82
C ALA A 248 -1.59 -16.94 -9.07
N GLY A 249 -2.20 -17.92 -9.69
CA GLY A 249 -3.03 -17.72 -10.87
C GLY A 249 -4.26 -16.84 -10.62
N ARG A 250 -4.98 -17.03 -9.51
CA ARG A 250 -6.17 -16.20 -9.22
C ARG A 250 -5.85 -14.71 -9.04
N PRO A 251 -4.84 -14.31 -8.25
CA PRO A 251 -4.41 -12.92 -8.17
C PRO A 251 -3.98 -12.33 -9.52
N LEU A 252 -3.20 -13.06 -10.32
CA LEU A 252 -2.79 -12.61 -11.65
C LEU A 252 -4.01 -12.39 -12.56
N LEU A 253 -4.96 -13.31 -12.57
CA LEU A 253 -6.19 -13.20 -13.37
C LEU A 253 -7.05 -12.02 -12.90
N THR A 254 -7.16 -11.79 -11.59
CA THR A 254 -7.87 -10.63 -11.03
C THR A 254 -7.25 -9.33 -11.50
N ASN A 255 -5.92 -9.25 -11.57
CA ASN A 255 -5.21 -8.09 -12.08
C ASN A 255 -5.52 -7.85 -13.56
N LEU A 256 -5.43 -8.90 -14.39
CA LEU A 256 -5.79 -8.83 -15.83
C LEU A 256 -7.24 -8.35 -16.02
N LEU A 257 -8.19 -8.89 -15.25
CA LEU A 257 -9.59 -8.51 -15.29
C LEU A 257 -9.82 -7.03 -14.95
N ASN A 258 -9.20 -6.55 -13.88
CA ASN A 258 -9.36 -5.18 -13.43
C ASN A 258 -8.72 -4.19 -14.41
N ARG A 259 -7.51 -4.46 -14.88
CA ARG A 259 -6.84 -3.65 -15.91
C ARG A 259 -7.67 -3.59 -17.21
N ASN A 260 -8.15 -4.73 -17.69
CA ASN A 260 -8.96 -4.78 -18.90
C ASN A 260 -10.26 -3.96 -18.77
N ARG A 261 -10.93 -4.01 -17.62
CA ARG A 261 -12.13 -3.19 -17.37
C ARG A 261 -11.83 -1.70 -17.46
N LEU A 262 -10.72 -1.25 -16.90
CA LEU A 262 -10.30 0.14 -17.01
C LEU A 262 -9.96 0.51 -18.45
N MET A 263 -9.27 -0.39 -19.20
CA MET A 263 -8.95 -0.17 -20.60
C MET A 263 -10.19 -0.12 -21.51
N ILE A 264 -11.21 -0.92 -21.23
CA ILE A 264 -12.51 -0.83 -21.91
C ILE A 264 -13.14 0.55 -21.68
N GLN A 265 -13.16 1.03 -20.44
CA GLN A 265 -13.68 2.35 -20.10
C GLN A 265 -12.91 3.46 -20.83
N LEU A 266 -11.57 3.42 -20.77
CA LEU A 266 -10.71 4.36 -21.48
C LEU A 266 -10.98 4.33 -22.98
N ARG A 267 -11.07 3.15 -23.57
CA ARG A 267 -11.29 2.98 -25.02
C ARG A 267 -12.65 3.56 -25.45
N VAL A 268 -13.71 3.32 -24.68
CA VAL A 268 -15.04 3.92 -24.93
C VAL A 268 -14.96 5.46 -24.93
N LEU A 269 -14.25 6.04 -23.96
CA LEU A 269 -14.11 7.49 -23.86
C LEU A 269 -13.22 8.08 -24.96
N PHE A 270 -12.19 7.36 -25.42
CA PHE A 270 -11.39 7.74 -26.60
C PHE A 270 -12.24 7.71 -27.87
N ASP A 271 -12.97 6.64 -28.10
CA ASP A 271 -13.80 6.50 -29.29
C ASP A 271 -14.92 7.54 -29.32
N ALA A 272 -15.38 8.00 -28.15
CA ALA A 272 -16.33 9.11 -28.01
C ALA A 272 -15.68 10.51 -28.08
N GLY A 273 -14.37 10.62 -28.26
CA GLY A 273 -13.65 11.91 -28.30
C GLY A 273 -13.68 12.69 -26.98
N ARG A 274 -13.92 12.04 -25.86
CA ARG A 274 -14.08 12.65 -24.53
C ARG A 274 -12.79 12.81 -23.75
N LEU A 275 -11.78 11.99 -24.01
CA LEU A 275 -10.47 12.05 -23.34
C LEU A 275 -9.38 12.52 -24.30
N ARG A 276 -8.58 13.47 -23.86
CA ARG A 276 -7.36 13.91 -24.53
C ARG A 276 -6.15 13.34 -23.81
N VAL A 277 -5.25 12.73 -24.57
CA VAL A 277 -4.03 12.10 -24.07
C VAL A 277 -2.85 12.59 -24.89
N SER A 278 -1.79 13.00 -24.21
CA SER A 278 -0.51 13.35 -24.79
C SER A 278 0.57 12.43 -24.21
N GLY A 279 1.06 11.49 -25.03
CA GLY A 279 1.99 10.47 -24.56
C GLY A 279 1.36 9.57 -23.48
N ARG A 280 1.91 9.62 -22.28
CA ARG A 280 1.40 8.90 -21.10
C ARG A 280 0.63 9.78 -20.12
N ARG A 281 0.26 11.00 -20.50
CA ARG A 281 -0.49 11.94 -19.65
C ARG A 281 -1.91 12.13 -20.19
N ILE A 282 -2.89 11.94 -19.32
CA ILE A 282 -4.27 12.33 -19.59
C ILE A 282 -4.41 13.80 -19.21
N ASP A 283 -5.01 14.58 -20.09
CA ASP A 283 -5.33 15.99 -19.81
C ASP A 283 -6.32 16.07 -18.64
N PRO A 284 -5.93 16.71 -17.49
CA PRO A 284 -6.74 16.78 -16.30
C PRO A 284 -8.12 17.41 -16.53
N ASP A 285 -8.20 18.45 -17.36
CA ASP A 285 -9.44 19.14 -17.65
C ASP A 285 -10.42 18.25 -18.43
N SER A 286 -9.88 17.47 -19.40
CA SER A 286 -10.71 16.52 -20.13
C SER A 286 -11.17 15.36 -19.24
N LEU A 287 -10.36 14.93 -18.29
CA LEU A 287 -10.73 13.90 -17.32
C LEU A 287 -11.82 14.38 -16.36
N ALA A 288 -11.70 15.59 -15.82
CA ALA A 288 -12.69 16.21 -14.96
C ALA A 288 -14.04 16.41 -15.66
N ALA A 289 -14.04 17.00 -16.86
CA ALA A 289 -15.24 17.17 -17.67
C ALA A 289 -15.90 15.83 -18.03
N THR A 290 -15.10 14.80 -18.27
CA THR A 290 -15.59 13.44 -18.54
C THR A 290 -16.19 12.80 -17.30
N ALA A 291 -15.63 13.04 -16.10
CA ALA A 291 -16.17 12.54 -14.86
C ALA A 291 -17.56 13.13 -14.55
N GLU A 292 -17.77 14.41 -14.83
CA GLU A 292 -19.10 15.06 -14.69
C GLU A 292 -20.12 14.41 -15.65
N TRP A 293 -19.71 14.12 -16.88
CA TRP A 293 -20.60 13.56 -17.90
C TRP A 293 -20.89 12.06 -17.69
N ALA A 294 -19.87 11.27 -17.37
CA ALA A 294 -19.94 9.80 -17.30
C ALA A 294 -20.06 9.24 -15.88
N GLY A 295 -19.88 10.06 -14.87
CA GLY A 295 -19.84 9.63 -13.45
C GLY A 295 -21.05 8.81 -13.03
N ALA A 296 -22.24 9.15 -13.56
CA ALA A 296 -23.46 8.40 -13.28
C ALA A 296 -23.45 6.96 -13.83
N TRP A 297 -22.69 6.69 -14.90
CA TRP A 297 -22.61 5.37 -15.53
C TRP A 297 -21.57 4.46 -14.89
N TYR A 298 -20.47 5.06 -14.37
CA TYR A 298 -19.38 4.31 -13.73
C TYR A 298 -19.56 4.17 -12.21
N GLY A 299 -20.63 4.75 -11.67
CA GLY A 299 -20.95 4.75 -10.24
C GLY A 299 -20.17 5.80 -9.46
N GLN A 300 -20.88 6.60 -8.69
CA GLN A 300 -20.26 7.47 -7.67
C GLN A 300 -19.83 6.57 -6.53
N THR A 301 -18.56 6.31 -6.40
CA THR A 301 -18.02 5.61 -5.23
C THR A 301 -17.07 6.54 -4.50
N GLU A 302 -17.44 6.91 -3.29
CA GLU A 302 -16.56 7.60 -2.34
C GLU A 302 -15.38 6.72 -1.89
N LYS A 303 -15.38 5.44 -2.25
CA LYS A 303 -14.33 4.47 -1.91
C LYS A 303 -13.46 4.17 -3.12
N LYS A 304 -12.16 3.99 -2.90
CA LYS A 304 -11.22 3.46 -3.90
C LYS A 304 -11.78 2.16 -4.49
N ASN A 305 -12.25 2.25 -5.73
CA ASN A 305 -12.77 1.11 -6.48
C ASN A 305 -11.78 0.77 -7.60
N PRO A 306 -11.14 -0.43 -7.58
CA PRO A 306 -10.10 -0.79 -8.54
C PRO A 306 -10.59 -0.88 -9.99
N VAL A 307 -11.90 -0.89 -10.21
CA VAL A 307 -12.51 -0.97 -11.54
C VAL A 307 -13.24 0.31 -11.97
N ASN A 308 -13.16 1.38 -11.19
CA ASN A 308 -13.69 2.68 -11.56
C ASN A 308 -12.57 3.59 -12.08
N LEU A 309 -12.65 4.03 -13.31
CA LEU A 309 -11.69 4.91 -13.96
C LEU A 309 -11.41 6.18 -13.14
N PHE A 310 -12.46 6.85 -12.68
CA PHE A 310 -12.34 8.15 -11.99
C PHE A 310 -11.85 8.05 -10.54
N ALA A 311 -11.72 6.84 -10.02
CA ALA A 311 -11.13 6.57 -8.71
C ALA A 311 -9.63 6.23 -8.77
N GLN A 312 -9.05 6.17 -9.99
CA GLN A 312 -7.66 5.80 -10.19
C GLN A 312 -6.74 7.02 -10.20
N ASN A 313 -5.46 6.78 -9.89
CA ASN A 313 -4.42 7.79 -10.02
C ASN A 313 -4.26 8.20 -11.50
N PRO A 314 -4.21 9.52 -11.82
CA PRO A 314 -4.09 10.01 -13.20
C PRO A 314 -2.85 9.49 -13.94
N PHE A 315 -1.72 9.29 -13.25
CA PHE A 315 -0.50 8.74 -13.85
C PHE A 315 -0.71 7.27 -14.28
N TYR A 316 -1.27 6.44 -13.39
CA TYR A 316 -1.61 5.06 -13.72
C TYR A 316 -2.59 4.97 -14.90
N LEU A 317 -3.58 5.87 -14.92
CA LEU A 317 -4.50 5.97 -16.05
C LEU A 317 -3.79 6.37 -17.35
N GLY A 318 -2.79 7.24 -17.28
CA GLY A 318 -1.98 7.64 -18.45
C GLY A 318 -1.25 6.45 -19.07
N ASN A 319 -0.66 5.58 -18.24
CA ASN A 319 -0.02 4.35 -18.69
C ASN A 319 -1.02 3.37 -19.32
N LEU A 320 -2.18 3.18 -18.68
CA LEU A 320 -3.25 2.36 -19.24
C LEU A 320 -3.84 2.93 -20.54
N ALA A 321 -3.94 4.25 -20.66
CA ALA A 321 -4.43 4.94 -21.83
C ALA A 321 -3.54 4.66 -23.05
N ALA A 322 -2.23 4.71 -22.88
CA ALA A 322 -1.28 4.36 -23.95
C ALA A 322 -1.42 2.89 -24.39
N ALA A 323 -1.66 1.98 -23.45
CA ALA A 323 -1.94 0.57 -23.76
C ALA A 323 -3.32 0.40 -24.43
N ALA A 324 -4.37 1.06 -23.94
CA ALA A 324 -5.72 0.95 -24.48
C ALA A 324 -5.83 1.41 -25.93
N GLN A 325 -4.99 2.36 -26.37
CA GLN A 325 -4.96 2.82 -27.77
C GLN A 325 -4.49 1.75 -28.76
N ARG A 326 -3.75 0.73 -28.31
CA ARG A 326 -3.24 -0.37 -29.14
C ARG A 326 -4.30 -1.39 -29.52
N PHE A 327 -5.36 -1.48 -28.71
CA PHE A 327 -6.43 -2.47 -28.89
C PHE A 327 -7.72 -1.80 -29.33
N ARG A 328 -8.48 -2.49 -30.21
CA ARG A 328 -9.85 -2.09 -30.51
C ARG A 328 -10.78 -2.45 -29.37
N LEU A 329 -11.87 -1.70 -29.17
CA LEU A 329 -12.87 -1.99 -28.14
C LEU A 329 -13.33 -3.46 -28.19
N ARG A 330 -13.58 -3.99 -29.37
CA ARG A 330 -14.01 -5.38 -29.54
C ARG A 330 -12.99 -6.38 -29.01
N GLN A 331 -11.69 -6.16 -29.22
CA GLN A 331 -10.63 -7.02 -28.74
C GLN A 331 -10.60 -7.03 -27.17
N LEU A 332 -10.73 -5.86 -26.54
CA LEU A 332 -10.79 -5.77 -25.08
C LEU A 332 -12.02 -6.48 -24.50
N ILE A 333 -13.16 -6.43 -25.20
CA ILE A 333 -14.36 -7.19 -24.83
C ILE A 333 -14.12 -8.69 -24.96
N ASP A 334 -13.48 -9.13 -26.06
CA ASP A 334 -13.16 -10.54 -26.28
C ASP A 334 -12.14 -11.05 -25.24
N PHE A 335 -11.17 -10.22 -24.82
CA PHE A 335 -10.27 -10.53 -23.71
C PHE A 335 -11.05 -10.74 -22.40
N GLN A 336 -12.07 -9.91 -22.13
CA GLN A 336 -12.91 -10.09 -20.94
C GLN A 336 -13.58 -11.46 -20.91
N GLY A 337 -14.08 -11.93 -22.06
CA GLY A 337 -14.63 -13.27 -22.22
C GLY A 337 -13.60 -14.37 -22.00
N ALA A 338 -12.41 -14.24 -22.59
CA ALA A 338 -11.31 -15.18 -22.41
C ALA A 338 -10.84 -15.28 -20.95
N PHE A 339 -10.80 -14.16 -20.22
CA PHE A 339 -10.45 -14.15 -18.78
C PHE A 339 -11.49 -14.87 -17.93
N LEU A 340 -12.78 -14.75 -18.25
CA LEU A 340 -13.84 -15.49 -17.56
C LEU A 340 -13.75 -16.99 -17.80
N GLU A 341 -13.37 -17.42 -19.00
CA GLU A 341 -13.11 -18.83 -19.30
C GLU A 341 -11.87 -19.34 -18.56
N ALA A 342 -10.77 -18.58 -18.57
CA ALA A 342 -9.57 -18.91 -17.81
C ALA A 342 -9.84 -19.01 -16.30
N PHE A 343 -10.79 -18.24 -15.75
CA PHE A 343 -11.22 -18.39 -14.36
C PHE A 343 -11.84 -19.77 -14.10
N ARG A 344 -12.66 -20.27 -15.01
CA ARG A 344 -13.25 -21.63 -14.93
C ARG A 344 -12.14 -22.69 -15.04
N ASP A 345 -11.24 -22.52 -16.00
CA ASP A 345 -10.11 -23.44 -16.20
C ASP A 345 -9.19 -23.52 -14.98
N LEU A 346 -8.97 -22.41 -14.25
CA LEU A 346 -8.22 -22.42 -12.99
C LEU A 346 -8.92 -23.19 -11.87
N VAL A 347 -10.25 -23.27 -11.89
CA VAL A 347 -11.02 -24.09 -10.94
C VAL A 347 -10.92 -25.56 -11.31
N ASP A 348 -11.03 -25.87 -12.59
CA ASP A 348 -11.05 -27.25 -13.11
C ASP A 348 -9.64 -27.86 -13.15
N ARG A 349 -8.61 -27.05 -13.34
CA ARG A 349 -7.19 -27.44 -13.44
C ARG A 349 -6.29 -26.71 -12.43
N PRO A 350 -6.51 -26.87 -11.12
CA PRO A 350 -5.82 -26.08 -10.09
C PRO A 350 -4.32 -26.31 -10.04
N HIS A 351 -3.82 -27.47 -10.52
CA HIS A 351 -2.41 -27.83 -10.52
C HIS A 351 -1.67 -27.44 -11.81
N ASP A 352 -2.37 -26.92 -12.81
CA ASP A 352 -1.83 -26.62 -14.14
C ASP A 352 -2.06 -25.13 -14.53
N GLN A 353 -1.91 -24.25 -13.53
CA GLN A 353 -2.22 -22.84 -13.65
C GLN A 353 -1.37 -22.14 -14.74
N GLU A 354 -0.09 -22.48 -14.84
CA GLU A 354 0.80 -21.92 -15.86
C GLU A 354 0.27 -22.21 -17.29
N ALA A 355 -0.15 -23.45 -17.55
CA ALA A 355 -0.68 -23.83 -18.86
C ALA A 355 -1.95 -23.06 -19.20
N VAL A 356 -2.86 -22.87 -18.22
CA VAL A 356 -4.07 -22.03 -18.40
C VAL A 356 -3.70 -20.62 -18.86
N PHE A 357 -2.70 -20.00 -18.24
CA PHE A 357 -2.28 -18.65 -18.63
C PHE A 357 -1.54 -18.60 -19.97
N ARG A 358 -0.79 -19.63 -20.32
CA ARG A 358 -0.16 -19.74 -21.64
C ARG A 358 -1.22 -19.88 -22.75
N GLU A 359 -2.23 -20.73 -22.54
CA GLU A 359 -3.38 -20.88 -23.46
C GLU A 359 -4.14 -19.55 -23.59
N LEU A 360 -4.39 -18.85 -22.46
CA LEU A 360 -5.01 -17.53 -22.45
C LEU A 360 -4.21 -16.52 -23.27
N ALA A 361 -2.89 -16.45 -23.08
CA ALA A 361 -2.02 -15.53 -23.81
C ALA A 361 -2.04 -15.82 -25.32
N VAL A 362 -1.93 -17.08 -25.72
CA VAL A 362 -2.00 -17.49 -27.13
C VAL A 362 -3.35 -17.13 -27.73
N ARG A 363 -4.45 -17.36 -27.02
CA ARG A 363 -5.81 -17.03 -27.50
C ARG A 363 -6.01 -15.54 -27.70
N CYS A 364 -5.50 -14.70 -26.77
CA CYS A 364 -5.72 -13.25 -26.80
C CYS A 364 -4.73 -12.51 -27.73
N LEU A 365 -3.47 -12.95 -27.78
CA LEU A 365 -2.37 -12.24 -28.42
C LEU A 365 -1.79 -12.99 -29.62
N GLY A 366 -2.21 -14.23 -29.85
CA GLY A 366 -1.78 -15.02 -31.01
C GLY A 366 -2.29 -14.42 -32.32
N PRO A 367 -1.66 -14.77 -33.45
CA PRO A 367 -2.15 -14.35 -34.73
C PRO A 367 -3.57 -14.89 -34.95
N THR A 368 -4.52 -13.97 -35.16
CA THR A 368 -5.88 -14.36 -35.56
C THR A 368 -5.78 -15.17 -36.86
N ALA A 369 -6.31 -16.40 -36.86
CA ALA A 369 -6.44 -17.15 -38.08
C ALA A 369 -7.16 -16.27 -39.12
N PRO A 370 -6.68 -16.23 -40.35
CA PRO A 370 -7.40 -15.51 -41.41
C PRO A 370 -8.81 -16.08 -41.50
N ALA A 371 -9.81 -15.17 -41.45
CA ALA A 371 -11.21 -15.50 -41.57
C ALA A 371 -11.56 -16.06 -42.96
#